data_3d932107e779123ccc107bbbae260f3a
#
_entry.id   3d932107e779123ccc107bbbae260f3a
#
_cell.length_a   1.000
_cell.length_b   1.000
_cell.length_c   1.000
_cell.angle_alpha   90.00
_cell.angle_beta   90.00
_cell.angle_gamma   90.00
#
_symmetry.space_group_name_H-M   'P 1'
#
loop_
_entity.id
_entity.type
_entity.pdbx_description
1 polymer ?
#
loop_
_entity_poly.entity_id
_entity_poly.type
_entity_poly.pdbx_seq_one_letter_code
_entity_poly.pdbx_strand_id
1 'polypeptide(L)'
;TKNNGVDYGIKLKPGSDTEVFGWVRYIIPNSDASTKDIQRGDIFYAINGIPLTVDNYRTLLADDTYTLNLADYDGGNITPNGQSVTLTKTELAENPIFINTVINQGTHNIGYLMYNGFYSAYDNQLNDVFGNFISQNVTDLVLDLRYNSGGSVNTATKLASMITGQFSGQIFAKQQWNAKAQAYYESNNPASLLNKFYSGLNGLNLNKVYVLTSKSTASASELVINCLKPYIEVIQIGDKTTGKNVGSVTLYDSPTYGKTDVNPSHKYAMQPIVLKIVDKNGFGDYTTGIAPTLTNTYIELFEDMGVLGNPSEPLLSRAINLITASGKQATVSNDVSKRDFADCKTVNPLRTEMYVER
;
A
#
# COMPACT_ATOMS: atom_id res chain seq x y z
N THR A 1 15.52 -7.52 -0.89
CA THR A 1 15.42 -7.50 -2.37
C THR A 1 16.19 -6.32 -2.93
N LYS A 2 16.82 -6.51 -4.11
CA LYS A 2 17.49 -5.40 -4.78
C LYS A 2 16.49 -4.34 -5.25
N ASN A 3 16.77 -3.07 -4.93
CA ASN A 3 15.97 -1.91 -5.31
C ASN A 3 16.90 -0.69 -5.49
N ASN A 4 16.60 0.18 -6.43
CA ASN A 4 17.33 1.45 -6.59
C ASN A 4 16.69 2.62 -5.82
N GLY A 5 15.50 2.41 -5.27
CA GLY A 5 14.80 3.37 -4.43
C GLY A 5 13.73 4.19 -5.11
N VAL A 6 13.48 4.03 -6.40
CA VAL A 6 12.36 4.70 -7.08
C VAL A 6 11.11 3.83 -6.99
N ASP A 7 10.05 4.32 -6.35
CA ASP A 7 8.70 3.82 -6.55
C ASP A 7 8.03 4.59 -7.68
N TYR A 8 7.42 3.88 -8.63
CA TYR A 8 6.87 4.48 -9.84
C TYR A 8 5.56 3.82 -10.28
N GLY A 9 4.76 4.58 -10.99
CA GLY A 9 3.64 4.10 -11.78
C GLY A 9 3.97 4.11 -13.28
N ILE A 10 3.25 3.31 -14.04
CA ILE A 10 3.33 3.25 -15.52
C ILE A 10 1.97 3.59 -16.09
N LYS A 11 1.94 4.49 -17.06
CA LYS A 11 0.72 4.91 -17.77
C LYS A 11 0.89 4.74 -19.27
N LEU A 12 -0.21 4.52 -19.97
CA LEU A 12 -0.23 4.65 -21.43
C LEU A 12 0.03 6.11 -21.81
N LYS A 13 0.86 6.30 -22.84
CA LYS A 13 1.09 7.61 -23.41
C LYS A 13 -0.19 8.11 -24.09
N PRO A 14 -0.59 9.37 -23.91
CA PRO A 14 -1.76 9.90 -24.56
C PRO A 14 -1.74 9.65 -26.07
N GLY A 15 -2.84 9.10 -26.58
CA GLY A 15 -2.99 8.77 -28.02
C GLY A 15 -2.28 7.49 -28.49
N SER A 16 -1.71 6.69 -27.59
CA SER A 16 -1.06 5.42 -27.93
C SER A 16 -1.64 4.26 -27.11
N ASP A 17 -1.79 3.10 -27.76
CA ASP A 17 -2.16 1.84 -27.10
C ASP A 17 -0.94 0.96 -26.78
N THR A 18 0.25 1.36 -27.21
CA THR A 18 1.48 0.55 -27.08
C THR A 18 2.60 1.28 -26.37
N GLU A 19 2.72 2.60 -26.49
CA GLU A 19 3.74 3.38 -25.80
C GLU A 19 3.30 3.69 -24.36
N VAL A 20 4.24 3.57 -23.43
CA VAL A 20 4.03 3.90 -22.02
C VAL A 20 5.08 4.87 -21.52
N PHE A 21 4.80 5.51 -20.39
CA PHE A 21 5.77 6.31 -19.64
C PHE A 21 5.66 6.00 -18.16
N GLY A 22 6.73 6.20 -17.43
CA GLY A 22 6.74 6.08 -15.99
C GLY A 22 6.67 7.44 -15.31
N TRP A 23 6.17 7.46 -14.10
CA TRP A 23 6.15 8.64 -13.22
C TRP A 23 6.54 8.25 -11.80
N VAL A 24 7.39 9.07 -11.20
CA VAL A 24 7.94 8.80 -9.87
C VAL A 24 6.91 9.13 -8.80
N ARG A 25 6.58 8.17 -7.96
CA ARG A 25 5.63 8.30 -6.84
C ARG A 25 6.32 8.81 -5.58
N TYR A 26 7.42 8.17 -5.20
CA TYR A 26 8.28 8.59 -4.10
C TYR A 26 9.67 7.96 -4.23
N ILE A 27 10.60 8.50 -3.46
CA ILE A 27 11.97 7.99 -3.37
C ILE A 27 12.16 7.37 -1.98
N ILE A 28 12.64 6.14 -1.96
CA ILE A 28 12.94 5.42 -0.71
C ILE A 28 14.19 6.05 -0.08
N PRO A 29 14.15 6.48 1.19
CA PRO A 29 15.31 7.03 1.87
C PRO A 29 16.50 6.06 1.92
N ASN A 30 17.72 6.59 1.89
CA ASN A 30 18.98 5.83 1.93
C ASN A 30 19.16 4.84 0.76
N SER A 31 18.50 5.10 -0.36
CA SER A 31 18.65 4.36 -1.61
C SER A 31 19.64 5.04 -2.57
N ASP A 32 19.99 4.37 -3.67
CA ASP A 32 20.78 5.00 -4.74
C ASP A 32 20.06 6.24 -5.30
N ALA A 33 18.76 6.12 -5.56
CA ALA A 33 17.95 7.25 -6.05
C ALA A 33 17.92 8.45 -5.09
N SER A 34 17.98 8.22 -3.77
CA SER A 34 17.96 9.31 -2.79
C SER A 34 19.20 10.22 -2.83
N THR A 35 20.23 9.81 -3.57
CA THR A 35 21.49 10.58 -3.78
C THR A 35 21.57 11.22 -5.17
N LYS A 36 20.50 11.10 -5.97
CA LYS A 36 20.43 11.52 -7.37
C LYS A 36 19.41 12.64 -7.54
N ASP A 37 19.53 13.33 -8.67
CA ASP A 37 18.57 14.37 -9.08
C ASP A 37 17.35 13.71 -9.73
N ILE A 38 16.53 13.11 -8.89
CA ILE A 38 15.24 12.49 -9.22
C ILE A 38 14.28 12.64 -8.04
N GLN A 39 13.05 13.03 -8.32
CA GLN A 39 12.06 13.33 -7.29
C GLN A 39 10.65 12.89 -7.66
N ARG A 40 9.75 12.97 -6.69
CA ARG A 40 8.32 12.76 -6.89
C ARG A 40 7.77 13.70 -7.97
N GLY A 41 7.05 13.12 -8.93
CA GLY A 41 6.48 13.84 -10.07
C GLY A 41 7.31 13.76 -11.34
N ASP A 42 8.60 13.41 -11.25
CA ASP A 42 9.42 13.23 -12.45
C ASP A 42 8.84 12.14 -13.35
N ILE A 43 8.93 12.40 -14.65
CA ILE A 43 8.45 11.50 -15.70
C ILE A 43 9.64 10.94 -16.47
N PHE A 44 9.58 9.65 -16.78
CA PHE A 44 10.55 9.02 -17.66
C PHE A 44 9.85 8.28 -18.81
N TYR A 45 10.37 8.44 -20.01
CA TYR A 45 9.77 7.89 -21.24
C TYR A 45 10.58 6.76 -21.85
N ALA A 46 11.86 6.64 -21.47
CA ALA A 46 12.78 5.67 -22.03
C ALA A 46 13.74 5.13 -20.95
N ILE A 47 14.31 3.96 -21.21
CA ILE A 47 15.39 3.34 -20.43
C ILE A 47 16.56 3.08 -21.33
N ASN A 48 17.76 3.57 -20.95
CA ASN A 48 19.00 3.44 -21.76
C ASN A 48 18.81 3.94 -23.21
N GLY A 49 17.99 5.00 -23.41
CA GLY A 49 17.64 5.54 -24.71
C GLY A 49 16.56 4.76 -25.50
N ILE A 50 16.05 3.65 -24.97
CA ILE A 50 15.00 2.83 -25.61
C ILE A 50 13.63 3.28 -25.08
N PRO A 51 12.71 3.79 -25.93
CA PRO A 51 11.38 4.17 -25.52
C PRO A 51 10.59 3.01 -24.87
N LEU A 52 9.84 3.33 -23.83
CA LEU A 52 9.03 2.35 -23.10
C LEU A 52 7.76 1.98 -23.86
N THR A 53 7.47 0.69 -23.88
CA THR A 53 6.24 0.12 -24.46
C THR A 53 5.60 -0.87 -23.48
N VAL A 54 4.33 -1.25 -23.75
CA VAL A 54 3.61 -2.28 -22.99
C VAL A 54 4.36 -3.63 -22.99
N ASP A 55 5.18 -3.90 -24.00
CA ASP A 55 5.89 -5.17 -24.16
C ASP A 55 7.28 -5.17 -23.51
N ASN A 56 7.99 -4.01 -23.48
CA ASN A 56 9.40 -3.98 -23.09
C ASN A 56 9.68 -3.42 -21.69
N TYR A 57 8.75 -2.67 -21.07
CA TYR A 57 9.01 -1.95 -19.81
C TYR A 57 9.49 -2.87 -18.70
N ARG A 58 8.97 -4.09 -18.60
CA ARG A 58 9.36 -5.04 -17.56
C ARG A 58 10.80 -5.50 -17.72
N THR A 59 11.19 -5.80 -18.95
CA THR A 59 12.55 -6.27 -19.28
C THR A 59 13.58 -5.16 -19.05
N LEU A 60 13.30 -3.95 -19.54
CA LEU A 60 14.20 -2.80 -19.41
C LEU A 60 14.37 -2.35 -17.94
N LEU A 61 13.33 -2.43 -17.13
CA LEU A 61 13.38 -2.09 -15.70
C LEU A 61 13.90 -3.25 -14.82
N ALA A 62 14.16 -4.45 -15.39
CA ALA A 62 14.66 -5.60 -14.64
C ALA A 62 16.15 -5.51 -14.34
N ASP A 63 16.95 -4.84 -15.16
CA ASP A 63 18.40 -4.73 -15.03
C ASP A 63 18.82 -4.17 -13.66
N ASP A 64 19.97 -4.57 -13.18
CA ASP A 64 20.53 -4.06 -11.91
C ASP A 64 20.95 -2.59 -12.01
N THR A 65 21.40 -2.14 -13.19
CA THR A 65 21.75 -0.74 -13.46
C THR A 65 21.14 -0.31 -14.79
N TYR A 66 20.46 0.81 -14.77
CA TYR A 66 19.86 1.41 -15.97
C TYR A 66 19.73 2.93 -15.84
N THR A 67 19.59 3.61 -16.98
CA THR A 67 19.41 5.06 -17.05
C THR A 67 17.98 5.37 -17.40
N LEU A 68 17.28 6.12 -16.53
CA LEU A 68 16.00 6.76 -16.82
C LEU A 68 16.24 7.97 -17.73
N ASN A 69 15.58 8.04 -18.87
CA ASN A 69 15.54 9.23 -19.71
C ASN A 69 14.29 10.02 -19.38
N LEU A 70 14.48 11.27 -18.89
CA LEU A 70 13.41 12.09 -18.33
C LEU A 70 12.66 12.86 -19.41
N ALA A 71 11.44 13.27 -19.08
CA ALA A 71 10.56 14.02 -19.94
C ALA A 71 9.72 15.01 -19.14
N ASP A 72 9.24 16.06 -19.81
CA ASP A 72 8.25 16.98 -19.30
C ASP A 72 6.86 16.61 -19.83
N TYR A 73 5.83 17.00 -19.07
CA TYR A 73 4.43 16.88 -19.45
C TYR A 73 3.79 18.25 -19.58
N ASP A 74 3.15 18.50 -20.70
CA ASP A 74 2.54 19.80 -21.02
C ASP A 74 1.02 19.76 -21.17
N GLY A 75 0.35 18.89 -20.40
CA GLY A 75 -1.12 18.75 -20.44
C GLY A 75 -1.66 17.83 -21.54
N GLY A 76 -0.80 17.10 -22.22
CA GLY A 76 -1.20 16.11 -23.27
C GLY A 76 -0.04 15.40 -23.91
N ASN A 77 1.15 15.99 -23.88
CA ASN A 77 2.32 15.41 -24.53
C ASN A 77 3.40 15.06 -23.51
N ILE A 78 4.10 14.00 -23.78
CA ILE A 78 5.32 13.59 -23.08
C ILE A 78 6.50 13.98 -23.98
N THR A 79 7.24 15.01 -23.58
CA THR A 79 8.33 15.58 -24.37
C THR A 79 9.68 15.34 -23.69
N PRO A 80 10.64 14.63 -24.34
CA PRO A 80 11.98 14.47 -23.79
C PRO A 80 12.61 15.81 -23.43
N ASN A 81 13.15 15.94 -22.20
CA ASN A 81 13.78 17.19 -21.74
C ASN A 81 15.31 17.15 -21.77
N GLY A 82 15.90 16.07 -22.27
CA GLY A 82 17.34 15.88 -22.37
C GLY A 82 18.03 15.48 -21.06
N GLN A 83 17.30 15.40 -19.96
CA GLN A 83 17.83 14.94 -18.68
C GLN A 83 17.79 13.41 -18.56
N SER A 84 18.70 12.88 -17.76
CA SER A 84 18.74 11.44 -17.49
C SER A 84 19.38 11.17 -16.13
N VAL A 85 18.94 10.05 -15.50
CA VAL A 85 19.45 9.62 -14.19
C VAL A 85 19.79 8.13 -14.25
N THR A 86 21.06 7.79 -13.99
CA THR A 86 21.50 6.40 -13.89
C THR A 86 21.30 5.89 -12.47
N LEU A 87 20.59 4.78 -12.35
CA LEU A 87 20.21 4.15 -11.09
C LEU A 87 20.77 2.73 -10.99
N THR A 88 21.26 2.38 -9.80
CA THR A 88 21.77 1.04 -9.50
C THR A 88 20.97 0.42 -8.36
N LYS A 89 20.51 -0.82 -8.57
CA LYS A 89 19.82 -1.60 -7.55
C LYS A 89 20.81 -2.18 -6.55
N THR A 90 20.57 -1.97 -5.27
CA THR A 90 21.29 -2.56 -4.15
C THR A 90 20.34 -3.34 -3.26
N GLU A 91 20.85 -4.18 -2.37
CA GLU A 91 20.02 -4.77 -1.32
C GLU A 91 19.53 -3.66 -0.40
N LEU A 92 18.25 -3.39 -0.44
CA LEU A 92 17.59 -2.32 0.31
C LEU A 92 16.39 -2.90 1.07
N ALA A 93 16.37 -2.68 2.39
CA ALA A 93 15.22 -2.91 3.24
C ALA A 93 14.42 -1.60 3.32
N GLU A 94 13.27 -1.57 2.67
CA GLU A 94 12.36 -0.42 2.76
C GLU A 94 11.68 -0.42 4.13
N ASN A 95 11.81 0.70 4.87
CA ASN A 95 10.98 0.93 6.04
C ASN A 95 9.57 1.32 5.58
N PRO A 96 8.54 0.50 5.89
CA PRO A 96 7.18 0.77 5.43
C PRO A 96 6.53 1.98 6.11
N ILE A 97 7.05 2.41 7.26
CA ILE A 97 6.64 3.65 7.94
C ILE A 97 7.33 4.81 7.23
N PHE A 98 6.75 5.22 6.09
CA PHE A 98 7.39 6.19 5.20
C PHE A 98 7.33 7.61 5.77
N ILE A 99 6.14 8.02 6.25
CA ILE A 99 5.93 9.30 6.94
C ILE A 99 5.05 9.04 8.16
N ASN A 100 5.43 9.62 9.31
CA ASN A 100 4.59 9.71 10.49
C ASN A 100 4.76 11.11 11.10
N THR A 101 3.68 11.85 11.21
CA THR A 101 3.70 13.23 11.73
C THR A 101 2.35 13.60 12.33
N VAL A 102 2.31 14.66 13.14
CA VAL A 102 1.07 15.23 13.66
C VAL A 102 0.87 16.61 13.03
N ILE A 103 -0.31 16.81 12.45
CA ILE A 103 -0.74 18.04 11.81
C ILE A 103 -1.77 18.71 12.73
N ASN A 104 -1.45 19.90 13.21
CA ASN A 104 -2.36 20.66 14.06
C ASN A 104 -3.28 21.54 13.21
N GLN A 105 -4.61 21.35 13.34
CA GLN A 105 -5.63 22.09 12.60
C GLN A 105 -6.78 22.48 13.54
N GLY A 106 -6.69 23.70 14.07
CA GLY A 106 -7.67 24.18 15.04
C GLY A 106 -7.72 23.35 16.32
N THR A 107 -8.82 22.67 16.56
CA THR A 107 -8.98 21.76 17.72
C THR A 107 -8.58 20.31 17.43
N HIS A 108 -8.13 20.01 16.21
CA HIS A 108 -7.74 18.68 15.79
C HIS A 108 -6.23 18.50 15.79
N ASN A 109 -5.74 17.44 16.43
CA ASN A 109 -4.38 16.91 16.28
C ASN A 109 -4.46 15.70 15.38
N ILE A 110 -4.17 15.88 14.11
CA ILE A 110 -4.33 14.85 13.08
C ILE A 110 -3.03 14.05 12.95
N GLY A 111 -3.05 12.79 13.38
CA GLY A 111 -1.98 11.85 13.06
C GLY A 111 -2.01 11.52 11.58
N TYR A 112 -0.91 11.73 10.87
CA TYR A 112 -0.73 11.28 9.50
C TYR A 112 0.29 10.17 9.46
N LEU A 113 -0.12 8.99 8.97
CA LEU A 113 0.73 7.83 8.80
C LEU A 113 0.68 7.36 7.35
N MET A 114 1.76 7.57 6.58
CA MET A 114 1.94 6.92 5.28
C MET A 114 2.68 5.60 5.48
N TYR A 115 1.98 4.50 5.17
CA TYR A 115 2.40 3.14 5.44
C TYR A 115 2.40 2.30 4.17
N ASN A 116 3.58 1.92 3.67
CA ASN A 116 3.77 1.39 2.32
C ASN A 116 3.86 -0.14 2.22
N GLY A 117 3.80 -0.86 3.35
CA GLY A 117 3.82 -2.33 3.36
C GLY A 117 3.58 -2.93 4.74
N PHE A 118 2.92 -4.06 4.82
CA PHE A 118 2.66 -4.77 6.08
C PHE A 118 3.79 -5.78 6.35
N TYR A 119 4.94 -5.28 6.83
CA TYR A 119 6.13 -6.08 7.11
C TYR A 119 6.30 -6.27 8.62
N SER A 120 6.16 -7.51 9.10
CA SER A 120 6.16 -7.86 10.54
C SER A 120 7.45 -7.46 11.28
N ALA A 121 8.57 -7.36 10.57
CA ALA A 121 9.84 -6.88 11.13
C ALA A 121 9.76 -5.43 11.68
N TYR A 122 8.76 -4.65 11.28
CA TYR A 122 8.56 -3.26 11.70
C TYR A 122 7.38 -3.07 12.68
N ASP A 123 6.78 -4.15 13.18
CA ASP A 123 5.62 -4.08 14.07
C ASP A 123 5.89 -3.28 15.34
N ASN A 124 7.08 -3.43 15.94
CA ASN A 124 7.46 -2.67 17.13
C ASN A 124 7.60 -1.17 16.83
N GLN A 125 8.26 -0.83 15.73
CA GLN A 125 8.38 0.57 15.30
C GLN A 125 7.02 1.20 15.00
N LEU A 126 6.11 0.43 14.39
CA LEU A 126 4.74 0.87 14.16
C LEU A 126 4.00 1.14 15.47
N ASN A 127 4.16 0.27 16.47
CA ASN A 127 3.58 0.47 17.80
C ASN A 127 4.18 1.71 18.50
N ASP A 128 5.48 2.00 18.33
CA ASP A 128 6.11 3.21 18.84
C ASP A 128 5.54 4.49 18.20
N VAL A 129 5.24 4.47 16.91
CA VAL A 129 4.55 5.59 16.23
C VAL A 129 3.20 5.88 16.89
N PHE A 130 2.41 4.85 17.21
CA PHE A 130 1.14 5.04 17.90
C PHE A 130 1.34 5.55 19.34
N GLY A 131 2.40 5.12 20.04
CA GLY A 131 2.80 5.70 21.31
C GLY A 131 3.12 7.20 21.23
N ASN A 132 3.82 7.61 20.18
CA ASN A 132 4.09 9.02 19.89
C ASN A 132 2.80 9.80 19.55
N PHE A 133 1.88 9.21 18.81
CA PHE A 133 0.58 9.84 18.53
C PHE A 133 -0.25 10.04 19.80
N ILE A 134 -0.25 9.06 20.72
CA ILE A 134 -0.89 9.20 22.03
C ILE A 134 -0.27 10.37 22.81
N SER A 135 1.06 10.43 22.88
CA SER A 135 1.77 11.50 23.64
C SER A 135 1.51 12.90 23.11
N GLN A 136 1.18 13.01 21.80
CA GLN A 136 0.82 14.26 21.13
C GLN A 136 -0.69 14.52 21.10
N ASN A 137 -1.49 13.74 21.84
CA ASN A 137 -2.95 13.86 21.93
C ASN A 137 -3.63 13.85 20.55
N VAL A 138 -3.25 12.91 19.67
CA VAL A 138 -3.88 12.74 18.37
C VAL A 138 -5.37 12.44 18.55
N THR A 139 -6.21 13.23 17.88
CA THR A 139 -7.67 13.13 17.93
C THR A 139 -8.26 12.44 16.71
N ASP A 140 -7.55 12.50 15.58
CA ASP A 140 -7.97 11.96 14.28
C ASP A 140 -6.78 11.28 13.60
N LEU A 141 -7.04 10.26 12.80
CA LEU A 141 -5.99 9.56 12.04
C LEU A 141 -6.29 9.58 10.54
N VAL A 142 -5.30 10.02 9.77
CA VAL A 142 -5.22 9.81 8.33
C VAL A 142 -4.20 8.71 8.06
N LEU A 143 -4.69 7.55 7.65
CA LEU A 143 -3.88 6.40 7.27
C LEU A 143 -3.71 6.37 5.74
N ASP A 144 -2.52 6.67 5.26
CA ASP A 144 -2.23 6.70 3.84
C ASP A 144 -1.70 5.35 3.35
N LEU A 145 -2.55 4.63 2.64
CA LEU A 145 -2.28 3.32 2.06
C LEU A 145 -2.24 3.38 0.52
N ARG A 146 -2.15 4.58 -0.08
CA ARG A 146 -2.24 4.75 -1.55
C ARG A 146 -1.24 3.92 -2.34
N TYR A 147 -0.06 3.63 -1.80
CA TYR A 147 0.97 2.82 -2.45
C TYR A 147 1.23 1.49 -1.73
N ASN A 148 0.36 1.10 -0.81
CA ASN A 148 0.52 -0.12 -0.02
C ASN A 148 -0.17 -1.32 -0.68
N SER A 149 0.61 -2.25 -1.17
CA SER A 149 0.13 -3.45 -1.85
C SER A 149 -0.19 -4.63 -0.93
N GLY A 150 -0.08 -4.46 0.40
CA GLY A 150 -0.44 -5.49 1.37
C GLY A 150 0.74 -6.05 2.18
N GLY A 151 0.67 -7.31 2.55
CA GLY A 151 1.66 -8.05 3.35
C GLY A 151 1.05 -8.94 4.43
N SER A 152 1.60 -8.92 5.64
CA SER A 152 1.22 -9.76 6.78
C SER A 152 -0.19 -9.45 7.30
N VAL A 153 -1.01 -10.49 7.41
CA VAL A 153 -2.33 -10.41 8.07
C VAL A 153 -2.18 -10.08 9.56
N ASN A 154 -1.14 -10.59 10.21
CA ASN A 154 -0.88 -10.29 11.62
C ASN A 154 -0.56 -8.81 11.83
N THR A 155 0.29 -8.23 11.00
CA THR A 155 0.62 -6.80 11.05
C THR A 155 -0.62 -5.93 10.78
N ALA A 156 -1.48 -6.32 9.81
CA ALA A 156 -2.76 -5.64 9.56
C ALA A 156 -3.69 -5.69 10.77
N THR A 157 -3.74 -6.83 11.47
CA THR A 157 -4.53 -6.99 12.70
C THR A 157 -3.97 -6.12 13.83
N LYS A 158 -2.65 -6.02 13.97
CA LYS A 158 -1.99 -5.12 14.95
C LYS A 158 -2.27 -3.66 14.65
N LEU A 159 -2.16 -3.23 13.38
CA LEU A 159 -2.49 -1.86 12.98
C LEU A 159 -3.95 -1.53 13.33
N ALA A 160 -4.89 -2.42 13.01
CA ALA A 160 -6.30 -2.25 13.36
C ALA A 160 -6.51 -2.15 14.89
N SER A 161 -5.75 -2.93 15.67
CA SER A 161 -5.78 -2.89 17.13
C SER A 161 -5.27 -1.55 17.69
N MET A 162 -4.21 -1.01 17.09
CA MET A 162 -3.65 0.29 17.47
C MET A 162 -4.56 1.46 17.10
N ILE A 163 -5.29 1.37 15.99
CA ILE A 163 -6.27 2.40 15.60
C ILE A 163 -7.43 2.44 16.63
N THR A 164 -7.97 1.27 16.98
CA THR A 164 -9.21 1.19 17.75
C THR A 164 -9.00 1.12 19.27
N GLY A 165 -8.00 0.37 19.74
CA GLY A 165 -7.67 0.19 21.17
C GLY A 165 -8.73 -0.55 22.01
N GLN A 166 -10.03 -0.41 21.70
CA GLN A 166 -11.16 -0.82 22.54
C GLN A 166 -11.74 -2.22 22.26
N PHE A 167 -11.28 -2.94 21.24
CA PHE A 167 -11.88 -4.23 20.81
C PHE A 167 -11.03 -5.45 21.10
N SER A 168 -10.05 -5.37 22.00
CA SER A 168 -9.14 -6.47 22.33
C SER A 168 -9.89 -7.80 22.54
N GLY A 169 -9.38 -8.87 21.92
CA GLY A 169 -9.93 -10.22 21.99
C GLY A 169 -11.13 -10.48 21.07
N GLN A 170 -11.77 -9.45 20.53
CA GLN A 170 -12.86 -9.62 19.55
C GLN A 170 -12.29 -10.03 18.18
N ILE A 171 -13.12 -10.67 17.37
CA ILE A 171 -12.73 -11.18 16.05
C ILE A 171 -12.57 -10.01 15.07
N PHE A 172 -11.34 -9.74 14.64
CA PHE A 172 -11.06 -8.78 13.57
C PHE A 172 -11.38 -9.37 12.20
N ALA A 173 -10.86 -10.58 11.90
CA ALA A 173 -11.04 -11.27 10.64
C ALA A 173 -11.17 -12.78 10.83
N LYS A 174 -11.80 -13.44 9.86
CA LYS A 174 -11.94 -14.90 9.79
C LYS A 174 -11.29 -15.41 8.52
N GLN A 175 -10.55 -16.51 8.63
CA GLN A 175 -9.94 -17.21 7.50
C GLN A 175 -10.88 -18.31 7.02
N GLN A 176 -11.11 -18.38 5.72
CA GLN A 176 -11.89 -19.40 5.04
C GLN A 176 -10.96 -20.18 4.10
N TRP A 177 -10.72 -21.43 4.41
CA TRP A 177 -9.84 -22.32 3.66
C TRP A 177 -10.62 -23.19 2.68
N ASN A 178 -9.93 -23.97 1.84
CA ASN A 178 -10.59 -25.03 1.11
C ASN A 178 -11.22 -26.07 2.08
N ALA A 179 -12.21 -26.82 1.61
CA ALA A 179 -13.02 -27.68 2.46
C ALA A 179 -12.19 -28.66 3.32
N LYS A 180 -11.10 -29.23 2.78
CA LYS A 180 -10.25 -30.18 3.50
C LYS A 180 -9.46 -29.50 4.62
N ALA A 181 -8.83 -28.38 4.35
CA ALA A 181 -8.07 -27.63 5.34
C ALA A 181 -9.00 -26.97 6.38
N GLN A 182 -10.15 -26.47 5.95
CA GLN A 182 -11.17 -25.91 6.83
C GLN A 182 -11.61 -26.93 7.88
N ALA A 183 -12.03 -28.12 7.45
CA ALA A 183 -12.47 -29.20 8.35
C ALA A 183 -11.36 -29.64 9.31
N TYR A 184 -10.11 -29.69 8.84
CA TYR A 184 -8.96 -30.00 9.68
C TYR A 184 -8.77 -28.97 10.79
N TYR A 185 -8.75 -27.66 10.45
CA TYR A 185 -8.57 -26.60 11.44
C TYR A 185 -9.74 -26.51 12.41
N GLU A 186 -10.98 -26.65 11.95
CA GLU A 186 -12.17 -26.65 12.81
C GLU A 186 -12.11 -27.75 13.86
N SER A 187 -11.59 -28.94 13.49
CA SER A 187 -11.48 -30.08 14.39
C SER A 187 -10.27 -30.04 15.33
N ASN A 188 -9.13 -29.44 14.89
CA ASN A 188 -7.88 -29.54 15.60
C ASN A 188 -7.41 -28.22 16.24
N ASN A 189 -7.68 -27.08 15.60
CA ASN A 189 -7.28 -25.75 16.08
C ASN A 189 -8.19 -24.65 15.51
N PRO A 190 -9.47 -24.57 15.93
CA PRO A 190 -10.41 -23.58 15.40
C PRO A 190 -9.98 -22.13 15.68
N ALA A 191 -9.18 -21.89 16.70
CA ALA A 191 -8.65 -20.56 17.01
C ALA A 191 -7.73 -20.02 15.93
N SER A 192 -7.03 -20.87 15.18
CA SER A 192 -6.15 -20.48 14.08
C SER A 192 -6.88 -19.89 12.87
N LEU A 193 -8.19 -20.13 12.78
CA LEU A 193 -9.05 -19.52 11.76
C LEU A 193 -9.45 -18.08 12.07
N LEU A 194 -9.11 -17.57 13.25
CA LEU A 194 -9.57 -16.29 13.75
C LEU A 194 -8.39 -15.34 13.99
N ASN A 195 -8.41 -14.20 13.36
CA ASN A 195 -7.56 -13.09 13.70
C ASN A 195 -8.33 -12.18 14.68
N LYS A 196 -7.81 -12.02 15.90
CA LYS A 196 -8.44 -11.23 16.95
C LYS A 196 -7.65 -9.96 17.21
N PHE A 197 -8.33 -8.87 17.56
CA PHE A 197 -7.66 -7.66 18.01
C PHE A 197 -6.72 -7.95 19.17
N TYR A 198 -5.52 -7.41 19.08
CA TYR A 198 -4.48 -7.58 20.10
C TYR A 198 -4.73 -6.70 21.32
N SER A 199 -4.25 -7.16 22.47
CA SER A 199 -4.09 -6.37 23.70
C SER A 199 -2.64 -5.90 23.86
N GLY A 200 -2.44 -4.89 24.70
CA GLY A 200 -1.10 -4.45 25.11
C GLY A 200 -0.34 -3.64 24.05
N LEU A 201 -1.01 -3.20 22.99
CA LEU A 201 -0.50 -2.26 22.00
C LEU A 201 -0.94 -0.83 22.33
N ASN A 202 -0.20 0.15 21.82
CA ASN A 202 -0.55 1.56 21.93
C ASN A 202 -1.79 1.84 21.07
N GLY A 203 -2.95 2.05 21.70
CA GLY A 203 -4.24 2.24 21.04
C GLY A 203 -4.71 3.69 21.08
N LEU A 204 -5.14 4.24 19.94
CA LEU A 204 -5.70 5.61 19.86
C LEU A 204 -7.15 5.69 20.29
N ASN A 205 -7.85 4.58 20.46
CA ASN A 205 -9.26 4.49 20.83
C ASN A 205 -10.20 5.27 19.89
N LEU A 206 -9.89 5.28 18.60
CA LEU A 206 -10.65 6.02 17.60
C LEU A 206 -11.91 5.26 17.19
N ASN A 207 -13.00 6.01 16.97
CA ASN A 207 -14.26 5.53 16.40
C ASN A 207 -14.38 5.84 14.91
N LYS A 208 -13.35 6.48 14.33
CA LYS A 208 -13.30 6.88 12.93
C LYS A 208 -11.86 6.89 12.45
N VAL A 209 -11.65 6.48 11.18
CA VAL A 209 -10.35 6.59 10.50
C VAL A 209 -10.55 7.05 9.07
N TYR A 210 -9.65 7.92 8.60
CA TYR A 210 -9.61 8.38 7.21
C TYR A 210 -8.52 7.61 6.48
N VAL A 211 -8.86 6.93 5.39
CA VAL A 211 -7.92 6.06 4.66
C VAL A 211 -7.74 6.58 3.24
N LEU A 212 -6.51 6.95 2.91
CA LEU A 212 -6.16 7.36 1.54
C LEU A 212 -5.81 6.13 0.71
N THR A 213 -6.44 6.01 -0.46
CA THR A 213 -6.31 4.82 -1.32
C THR A 213 -6.06 5.17 -2.78
N SER A 214 -5.43 4.24 -3.49
CA SER A 214 -5.33 4.23 -4.94
C SER A 214 -5.57 2.81 -5.48
N LYS A 215 -5.45 2.62 -6.78
CA LYS A 215 -5.48 1.29 -7.40
C LYS A 215 -4.35 0.36 -6.92
N SER A 216 -3.26 0.92 -6.39
CA SER A 216 -2.16 0.13 -5.82
C SER A 216 -2.43 -0.33 -4.39
N THR A 217 -3.50 0.19 -3.75
CA THR A 217 -3.96 -0.28 -2.44
C THR A 217 -4.54 -1.67 -2.58
N ALA A 218 -3.92 -2.67 -1.95
CA ALA A 218 -4.31 -4.06 -2.15
C ALA A 218 -4.20 -4.92 -0.88
N SER A 219 -4.93 -6.03 -0.86
CA SER A 219 -4.65 -7.18 0.01
C SER A 219 -4.78 -6.84 1.51
N ALA A 220 -3.70 -6.88 2.32
CA ALA A 220 -3.75 -6.53 3.74
C ALA A 220 -4.23 -5.09 4.00
N SER A 221 -4.01 -4.16 3.07
CA SER A 221 -4.59 -2.81 3.13
C SER A 221 -6.11 -2.85 3.01
N GLU A 222 -6.63 -3.63 2.07
CA GLU A 222 -8.08 -3.82 1.89
C GLU A 222 -8.69 -4.59 3.06
N LEU A 223 -7.94 -5.51 3.65
CA LEU A 223 -8.32 -6.22 4.87
C LEU A 223 -8.55 -5.23 6.03
N VAL A 224 -7.64 -4.29 6.25
CA VAL A 224 -7.80 -3.24 7.28
C VAL A 224 -9.07 -2.44 7.02
N ILE A 225 -9.28 -1.95 5.79
CA ILE A 225 -10.47 -1.18 5.42
C ILE A 225 -11.76 -2.00 5.66
N ASN A 226 -11.79 -3.24 5.16
CA ASN A 226 -12.98 -4.09 5.24
C ASN A 226 -13.31 -4.50 6.68
N CYS A 227 -12.31 -4.97 7.43
CA CYS A 227 -12.53 -5.56 8.74
C CYS A 227 -12.69 -4.52 9.87
N LEU A 228 -12.33 -3.24 9.65
CA LEU A 228 -12.64 -2.17 10.57
C LEU A 228 -14.08 -1.66 10.43
N LYS A 229 -14.68 -1.71 9.24
CA LYS A 229 -16.06 -1.20 8.99
C LYS A 229 -17.13 -1.72 9.96
N PRO A 230 -17.12 -2.98 10.44
CA PRO A 230 -18.08 -3.44 11.42
C PRO A 230 -17.88 -2.89 12.84
N TYR A 231 -16.80 -2.14 13.09
CA TYR A 231 -16.39 -1.65 14.41
C TYR A 231 -16.39 -0.13 14.51
N ILE A 232 -15.88 0.54 13.49
CA ILE A 232 -15.72 2.00 13.44
C ILE A 232 -16.11 2.55 12.07
N GLU A 233 -16.28 3.86 11.99
CA GLU A 233 -16.47 4.54 10.71
C GLU A 233 -15.14 4.59 9.94
N VAL A 234 -15.12 4.02 8.74
CA VAL A 234 -13.96 4.05 7.82
C VAL A 234 -14.30 4.95 6.64
N ILE A 235 -13.70 6.13 6.59
CA ILE A 235 -13.86 7.10 5.50
C ILE A 235 -12.73 6.91 4.51
N GLN A 236 -13.03 6.29 3.38
CA GLN A 236 -12.08 6.09 2.29
C GLN A 236 -12.08 7.31 1.37
N ILE A 237 -10.88 7.79 0.99
CA ILE A 237 -10.66 8.93 0.10
C ILE A 237 -9.63 8.51 -0.95
N GLY A 238 -9.91 8.79 -2.22
CA GLY A 238 -8.99 8.45 -3.30
C GLY A 238 -9.61 7.63 -4.42
N ASP A 239 -8.89 6.68 -4.97
CA ASP A 239 -9.40 5.77 -6.00
C ASP A 239 -9.84 4.42 -5.38
N LYS A 240 -10.56 3.66 -6.18
CA LYS A 240 -10.96 2.29 -5.89
C LYS A 240 -9.72 1.39 -5.77
N THR A 241 -9.69 0.52 -4.77
CA THR A 241 -8.59 -0.40 -4.51
C THR A 241 -8.51 -1.55 -5.52
N THR A 242 -7.52 -2.44 -5.39
CA THR A 242 -7.26 -3.55 -6.32
C THR A 242 -8.34 -4.64 -6.32
N GLY A 243 -8.80 -5.07 -5.14
CA GLY A 243 -9.78 -6.16 -5.01
C GLY A 243 -9.19 -7.53 -4.66
N LYS A 244 -8.06 -7.59 -3.96
CA LYS A 244 -7.43 -8.85 -3.57
C LYS A 244 -7.89 -9.28 -2.16
N ASN A 245 -8.88 -10.16 -2.10
CA ASN A 245 -9.47 -10.68 -0.87
C ASN A 245 -8.96 -12.08 -0.47
N VAL A 246 -7.96 -12.60 -1.19
CA VAL A 246 -7.39 -13.94 -0.99
C VAL A 246 -5.98 -13.87 -0.43
N GLY A 247 -5.65 -14.88 0.39
CA GLY A 247 -4.36 -14.96 1.07
C GLY A 247 -3.59 -16.23 0.73
N SER A 248 -2.30 -16.18 0.99
CA SER A 248 -1.32 -17.23 0.76
C SER A 248 -0.65 -17.67 2.05
N VAL A 249 0.05 -18.80 1.99
CA VAL A 249 1.01 -19.26 2.99
C VAL A 249 2.33 -19.54 2.28
N THR A 250 3.44 -19.32 2.97
CA THR A 250 4.75 -19.70 2.44
C THR A 250 5.08 -21.13 2.86
N LEU A 251 5.33 -21.99 1.88
CA LEU A 251 5.71 -23.39 2.08
C LEU A 251 7.17 -23.57 1.64
N TYR A 252 7.99 -24.05 2.57
CA TYR A 252 9.39 -24.38 2.32
C TYR A 252 9.53 -25.88 2.03
N ASP A 253 10.56 -26.25 1.29
CA ASP A 253 10.96 -27.66 1.15
C ASP A 253 11.61 -28.15 2.45
N SER A 254 10.76 -28.60 3.37
CA SER A 254 11.13 -29.10 4.69
C SER A 254 10.10 -30.13 5.16
N PRO A 255 10.40 -30.97 6.15
CA PRO A 255 9.47 -31.98 6.66
C PRO A 255 8.13 -31.42 7.16
N THR A 256 8.13 -30.18 7.63
CA THR A 256 6.94 -29.49 8.16
C THR A 256 6.42 -28.37 7.27
N TYR A 257 7.01 -28.20 6.08
CA TYR A 257 6.78 -27.05 5.19
C TYR A 257 7.09 -25.67 5.82
N GLY A 258 7.72 -25.65 7.00
CA GLY A 258 8.16 -24.46 7.73
C GLY A 258 9.59 -24.06 7.41
N LYS A 259 10.10 -23.02 8.11
CA LYS A 259 11.46 -22.49 7.92
C LYS A 259 12.57 -23.34 8.58
N THR A 260 12.22 -24.35 9.37
CA THR A 260 13.17 -25.24 10.03
C THR A 260 13.49 -26.43 9.13
N ASP A 261 14.74 -26.89 9.14
CA ASP A 261 15.21 -28.04 8.37
C ASP A 261 14.94 -27.93 6.86
N VAL A 262 15.09 -26.73 6.31
CA VAL A 262 14.88 -26.46 4.88
C VAL A 262 15.97 -27.16 4.07
N ASN A 263 15.58 -27.81 2.95
CA ASN A 263 16.50 -28.44 2.02
C ASN A 263 17.57 -27.43 1.54
N PRO A 264 18.86 -27.68 1.81
CA PRO A 264 19.92 -26.72 1.49
C PRO A 264 20.28 -26.68 -0.01
N SER A 265 19.75 -27.60 -0.82
CA SER A 265 20.11 -27.70 -2.24
C SER A 265 19.56 -26.57 -3.11
N HIS A 266 18.59 -25.81 -2.61
CA HIS A 266 17.99 -24.66 -3.31
C HIS A 266 17.42 -23.63 -2.33
N LYS A 267 17.01 -22.47 -2.88
CA LYS A 267 16.40 -21.36 -2.11
C LYS A 267 14.95 -21.10 -2.51
N TYR A 268 14.30 -22.05 -3.18
CA TYR A 268 12.91 -21.90 -3.61
C TYR A 268 11.94 -22.19 -2.47
N ALA A 269 10.88 -21.40 -2.40
CA ALA A 269 9.70 -21.66 -1.58
C ALA A 269 8.46 -21.49 -2.46
N MET A 270 7.35 -22.13 -2.10
CA MET A 270 6.06 -21.95 -2.75
C MET A 270 5.19 -21.01 -1.93
N GLN A 271 4.37 -20.22 -2.61
CA GLN A 271 3.41 -19.34 -1.97
C GLN A 271 2.02 -19.47 -2.61
N PRO A 272 1.35 -20.64 -2.42
CA PRO A 272 0.05 -20.86 -2.98
C PRO A 272 -1.02 -19.98 -2.32
N ILE A 273 -1.97 -19.49 -3.13
CA ILE A 273 -3.21 -18.90 -2.63
C ILE A 273 -4.09 -20.03 -2.09
N VAL A 274 -4.43 -19.99 -0.80
CA VAL A 274 -5.07 -21.12 -0.10
C VAL A 274 -6.29 -20.71 0.72
N LEU A 275 -6.52 -19.42 0.93
CA LEU A 275 -7.60 -18.95 1.78
C LEU A 275 -8.20 -17.64 1.27
N LYS A 276 -9.45 -17.39 1.67
CA LYS A 276 -10.11 -16.08 1.61
C LYS A 276 -10.19 -15.53 3.03
N ILE A 277 -10.12 -14.21 3.18
CA ILE A 277 -10.29 -13.57 4.48
C ILE A 277 -11.54 -12.69 4.44
N VAL A 278 -12.35 -12.81 5.49
CA VAL A 278 -13.63 -12.10 5.64
C VAL A 278 -13.67 -11.35 6.98
N ASP A 279 -14.51 -10.34 7.09
CA ASP A 279 -14.75 -9.64 8.35
C ASP A 279 -15.48 -10.51 9.38
N LYS A 280 -15.75 -9.96 10.58
CA LYS A 280 -16.48 -10.69 11.64
C LYS A 280 -17.86 -11.17 11.23
N ASN A 281 -18.51 -10.47 10.29
CA ASN A 281 -19.85 -10.80 9.79
C ASN A 281 -19.84 -11.78 8.60
N GLY A 282 -18.64 -12.13 8.09
CA GLY A 282 -18.45 -13.04 6.96
C GLY A 282 -18.38 -12.33 5.60
N PHE A 283 -18.32 -10.99 5.56
CA PHE A 283 -18.18 -10.26 4.32
C PHE A 283 -16.70 -10.14 3.88
N GLY A 284 -16.43 -10.45 2.62
CA GLY A 284 -15.12 -10.35 1.98
C GLY A 284 -15.21 -10.33 0.45
N ASP A 285 -16.39 -10.02 -0.10
CA ASP A 285 -16.66 -10.05 -1.55
C ASP A 285 -16.36 -8.69 -2.21
N TYR A 286 -15.09 -8.25 -2.09
CA TYR A 286 -14.61 -7.03 -2.74
C TYR A 286 -13.61 -7.31 -3.87
N THR A 287 -13.82 -8.37 -4.65
CA THR A 287 -12.92 -8.81 -5.73
C THR A 287 -12.73 -7.79 -6.86
N THR A 288 -13.60 -6.80 -6.96
CA THR A 288 -13.46 -5.68 -7.91
C THR A 288 -12.89 -4.41 -7.28
N GLY A 289 -12.42 -4.49 -6.04
CA GLY A 289 -11.91 -3.37 -5.24
C GLY A 289 -12.97 -2.75 -4.32
N ILE A 290 -12.48 -2.10 -3.28
CA ILE A 290 -13.28 -1.29 -2.35
C ILE A 290 -13.28 0.14 -2.90
N ALA A 291 -14.44 0.68 -3.21
CA ALA A 291 -14.58 2.03 -3.72
C ALA A 291 -14.88 3.02 -2.60
N PRO A 292 -14.33 4.25 -2.62
CA PRO A 292 -14.81 5.35 -1.81
C PRO A 292 -16.23 5.75 -2.23
N THR A 293 -16.90 6.58 -1.43
CA THR A 293 -18.13 7.24 -1.88
C THR A 293 -17.82 8.17 -3.06
N LEU A 294 -18.82 8.47 -3.89
CA LEU A 294 -18.64 9.35 -5.04
C LEU A 294 -18.02 10.71 -4.66
N THR A 295 -18.42 11.27 -3.53
CA THR A 295 -17.92 12.56 -3.02
C THR A 295 -16.44 12.50 -2.59
N ASN A 296 -15.96 11.32 -2.19
CA ASN A 296 -14.60 11.10 -1.71
C ASN A 296 -13.67 10.52 -2.79
N THR A 297 -14.19 10.28 -4.00
CA THR A 297 -13.37 9.78 -5.10
C THR A 297 -12.41 10.87 -5.57
N TYR A 298 -11.14 10.53 -5.65
CA TYR A 298 -10.07 11.38 -6.21
C TYR A 298 -8.98 10.50 -6.80
N ILE A 299 -8.69 10.69 -8.07
CA ILE A 299 -7.57 10.00 -8.75
C ILE A 299 -6.34 10.90 -8.64
N GLU A 300 -5.27 10.37 -8.05
CA GLU A 300 -4.00 11.09 -7.98
C GLU A 300 -3.48 11.35 -9.39
N LEU A 301 -3.24 12.62 -9.68
CA LEU A 301 -2.73 13.07 -10.97
C LEU A 301 -1.22 13.31 -10.85
N PHE A 302 -0.43 12.75 -11.76
CA PHE A 302 1.02 13.00 -11.80
C PHE A 302 1.38 14.47 -12.11
N GLU A 303 0.43 15.25 -12.58
CA GLU A 303 0.54 16.70 -12.85
C GLU A 303 0.40 17.55 -11.58
N ASP A 304 -0.27 17.01 -10.54
CA ASP A 304 -0.56 17.72 -9.28
C ASP A 304 -0.41 16.72 -8.11
N MET A 305 0.82 16.28 -7.90
CA MET A 305 1.09 15.27 -6.87
C MET A 305 1.32 15.89 -5.49
N GLY A 306 1.72 17.13 -5.41
CA GLY A 306 2.11 17.78 -4.16
C GLY A 306 3.26 17.07 -3.43
N VAL A 307 3.55 17.52 -2.23
CA VAL A 307 4.57 16.93 -1.33
C VAL A 307 3.90 16.05 -0.31
N LEU A 308 4.26 14.76 -0.26
CA LEU A 308 3.71 13.80 0.69
C LEU A 308 3.90 14.28 2.13
N GLY A 309 2.84 14.20 2.94
CA GLY A 309 2.82 14.68 4.33
C GLY A 309 2.60 16.18 4.48
N ASN A 310 2.62 16.96 3.41
CA ASN A 310 2.24 18.36 3.47
C ASN A 310 0.71 18.51 3.50
N PRO A 311 0.14 19.32 4.40
CA PRO A 311 -1.31 19.54 4.47
C PRO A 311 -1.97 20.01 3.16
N SER A 312 -1.21 20.63 2.25
CA SER A 312 -1.69 21.07 0.93
C SER A 312 -1.63 19.99 -0.15
N GLU A 313 -1.07 18.80 0.16
CA GLU A 313 -1.06 17.68 -0.79
C GLU A 313 -2.53 17.27 -1.09
N PRO A 314 -2.90 17.06 -2.36
CA PRO A 314 -4.31 16.97 -2.76
C PRO A 314 -5.16 15.93 -2.03
N LEU A 315 -4.66 14.70 -1.83
CA LEU A 315 -5.41 13.67 -1.08
C LEU A 315 -5.45 13.94 0.43
N LEU A 316 -4.33 14.35 1.00
CA LEU A 316 -4.23 14.67 2.43
C LEU A 316 -5.09 15.90 2.76
N SER A 317 -5.06 16.93 1.91
CA SER A 317 -5.89 18.12 2.06
C SER A 317 -7.39 17.79 2.11
N ARG A 318 -7.85 16.84 1.27
CA ARG A 318 -9.25 16.37 1.30
C ARG A 318 -9.60 15.71 2.63
N ALA A 319 -8.72 14.88 3.17
CA ALA A 319 -8.92 14.26 4.48
C ALA A 319 -8.99 15.32 5.58
N ILE A 320 -8.07 16.28 5.59
CA ILE A 320 -8.06 17.38 6.55
C ILE A 320 -9.36 18.19 6.48
N ASN A 321 -9.83 18.52 5.28
CA ASN A 321 -11.08 19.26 5.08
C ASN A 321 -12.31 18.49 5.59
N LEU A 322 -12.32 17.16 5.47
CA LEU A 322 -13.39 16.33 6.04
C LEU A 322 -13.33 16.26 7.57
N ILE A 323 -12.13 16.24 8.15
CA ILE A 323 -11.91 16.23 9.60
C ILE A 323 -12.40 17.56 10.22
N THR A 324 -11.96 18.67 9.62
CA THR A 324 -12.22 20.01 10.16
C THR A 324 -13.59 20.58 9.76
N ALA A 325 -14.35 19.85 8.94
CA ALA A 325 -15.58 20.32 8.29
C ALA A 325 -15.41 21.68 7.57
N SER A 326 -14.17 22.05 7.23
CA SER A 326 -13.79 23.32 6.62
C SER A 326 -13.52 23.13 5.14
N GLY A 327 -14.53 23.26 4.28
CA GLY A 327 -14.29 23.39 2.87
C GLY A 327 -15.38 22.82 1.96
N LYS A 328 -15.58 23.46 0.81
CA LYS A 328 -16.33 22.88 -0.30
C LYS A 328 -15.48 21.74 -0.90
N GLN A 329 -16.02 20.54 -0.94
CA GLN A 329 -15.40 19.46 -1.69
C GLN A 329 -15.23 19.91 -3.15
N ALA A 330 -13.98 19.92 -3.63
CA ALA A 330 -13.72 20.17 -5.03
C ALA A 330 -14.33 19.02 -5.87
N THR A 331 -15.01 19.38 -6.94
CA THR A 331 -15.58 18.43 -7.90
C THR A 331 -14.50 17.53 -8.49
N VAL A 332 -14.79 16.24 -8.55
CA VAL A 332 -13.90 15.19 -9.06
C VAL A 332 -13.72 15.36 -10.56
N SER A 333 -12.48 15.43 -11.03
CA SER A 333 -12.15 15.17 -12.43
C SER A 333 -12.09 13.65 -12.63
N ASN A 334 -13.14 13.07 -13.21
CA ASN A 334 -13.19 11.66 -13.59
C ASN A 334 -12.57 11.43 -14.99
N ASP A 335 -11.40 11.95 -15.26
CA ASP A 335 -10.71 11.66 -16.52
C ASP A 335 -10.16 10.23 -16.50
N VAL A 336 -10.96 9.32 -17.03
CA VAL A 336 -10.68 7.88 -17.14
C VAL A 336 -9.45 7.61 -18.03
N SER A 337 -9.09 8.54 -18.91
CA SER A 337 -7.96 8.42 -19.85
C SER A 337 -6.59 8.43 -19.14
N LYS A 338 -6.54 8.89 -17.89
CA LYS A 338 -5.31 9.04 -17.09
C LYS A 338 -5.08 7.91 -16.09
N ARG A 339 -5.72 6.75 -16.23
CA ARG A 339 -5.58 5.63 -15.28
C ARG A 339 -4.22 4.94 -15.41
N ASP A 340 -3.71 4.47 -14.26
CA ASP A 340 -2.49 3.68 -14.19
C ASP A 340 -2.63 2.38 -14.99
N PHE A 341 -1.62 2.07 -15.81
CA PHE A 341 -1.49 0.82 -16.54
C PHE A 341 -0.84 -0.26 -15.68
N ALA A 342 0.25 0.08 -15.02
CA ALA A 342 1.02 -0.80 -14.14
C ALA A 342 1.76 0.03 -13.08
N ASP A 343 2.46 -0.63 -12.17
CA ASP A 343 3.40 0.00 -11.23
C ASP A 343 4.59 -0.91 -10.93
N CYS A 344 5.57 -0.40 -10.17
CA CYS A 344 6.77 -1.14 -9.79
C CYS A 344 6.46 -2.42 -8.99
N LYS A 345 5.32 -2.49 -8.33
CA LYS A 345 4.88 -3.65 -7.54
C LYS A 345 4.26 -4.73 -8.40
N THR A 346 3.63 -4.37 -9.52
CA THR A 346 3.11 -5.34 -10.50
C THR A 346 4.20 -5.99 -11.35
N VAL A 347 5.38 -5.39 -11.42
CA VAL A 347 6.58 -5.98 -12.08
C VAL A 347 7.14 -7.13 -11.24
N ASN A 348 6.98 -7.09 -9.92
CA ASN A 348 7.41 -8.16 -9.01
C ASN A 348 6.19 -8.84 -8.39
N PRO A 349 5.82 -10.07 -8.82
CA PRO A 349 4.61 -10.75 -8.35
C PRO A 349 4.59 -11.00 -6.84
N LEU A 350 5.74 -10.97 -6.15
CA LEU A 350 5.83 -11.15 -4.70
C LEU A 350 5.47 -9.89 -3.89
N ARG A 351 5.26 -8.75 -4.53
CA ARG A 351 4.99 -7.48 -3.83
C ARG A 351 3.51 -7.15 -3.60
N THR A 352 2.59 -7.99 -4.08
CA THR A 352 1.14 -7.80 -3.88
C THR A 352 0.56 -8.92 -3.02
N GLU A 353 1.16 -9.21 -1.87
CA GLU A 353 0.81 -10.38 -1.09
C GLU A 353 -0.05 -10.05 0.13
N MET A 354 -1.02 -10.92 0.39
CA MET A 354 -1.62 -11.12 1.71
C MET A 354 -1.21 -12.51 2.17
N TYR A 355 -0.46 -12.59 3.26
CA TYR A 355 -0.01 -13.89 3.77
C TYR A 355 -0.30 -14.04 5.26
N VAL A 356 -0.57 -15.30 5.63
CA VAL A 356 -0.69 -15.74 7.01
C VAL A 356 0.64 -16.37 7.42
N GLU A 357 1.20 -15.88 8.50
CA GLU A 357 2.38 -16.47 9.14
C GLU A 357 1.99 -17.74 9.88
N ARG A 358 2.79 -18.82 9.74
CA ARG A 358 2.62 -20.12 10.40
C ARG A 358 3.74 -20.37 11.38
#